data_82c0f73d78332e333847dcfcf71aa554
#
_entry.id   82c0f73d78332e333847dcfcf71aa554
#
_cell.length_a   1.000
_cell.length_b   1.000
_cell.length_c   1.000
_cell.angle_alpha   90.00
_cell.angle_beta   90.00
_cell.angle_gamma   90.00
#
_symmetry.space_group_name_H-M   'P 1'
#
loop_
_entity.id
_entity.type
_entity.pdbx_description
1 polymer ?
#
loop_
_entity_poly.entity_id
_entity_poly.type
_entity_poly.pdbx_seq_one_letter_code
_entity_poly.pdbx_strand_id
1 'polypeptide(L)'
;MTTATTTSPTATRYYRFKPWNIGRYLIWALFALVLIVSPMLFKSSLALTMLSQMGYLIIICLSYNILLGQGGMLSFGHAVYTGLGSFIAIHVMNMKGVPLVAIPLVGGLAGMFFAILLGYVTTKKAGTTFAMITMGIGELVASMALMFPSFFGGEGGITTDRVYGSTFFGFNFGAQIQVYYLIAVYCFVCTALMYAFTGTPLGRMLNAVRDNPERVEFIGYNTQRVRYFAFIIAGFFAGIGGGLASINFEIVNAADSLNAIRSGGYLLFTFLGGAVFFFGPIIGAVLLVFASILLSELSKAWQLYFGLVFVFMVMFAPGGIASLVMMNLRVAKFGKFNRFWGLYAALAVAVVPVVVGAAALIEMIYHIQLNAAMGPELKFFGATLNTAGMSSWLGAIAILAVGLGLLEVARRRFVRVWGHAQEEIEAEIKRREAA
;
A
#
# COMPACT_ATOMS: atom_id res chain seq x y z
N MET A 1 14.17 -51.25 -45.37
CA MET A 1 14.53 -49.82 -45.46
C MET A 1 14.07 -49.16 -44.16
N THR A 2 15.01 -49.05 -43.22
CA THR A 2 14.81 -48.44 -41.90
C THR A 2 15.22 -46.96 -42.00
N THR A 3 14.27 -46.05 -41.90
CA THR A 3 14.50 -44.62 -41.86
C THR A 3 15.05 -44.25 -40.49
N ALA A 4 16.33 -43.91 -40.41
CA ALA A 4 16.96 -43.34 -39.24
C ALA A 4 16.41 -41.92 -39.00
N THR A 5 15.67 -41.73 -37.91
CA THR A 5 15.30 -40.44 -37.37
C THR A 5 16.54 -39.77 -36.77
N THR A 6 17.07 -38.77 -37.46
CA THR A 6 18.11 -37.90 -36.93
C THR A 6 17.53 -37.02 -35.84
N THR A 7 17.76 -37.37 -34.58
CA THR A 7 17.53 -36.51 -33.43
C THR A 7 18.55 -35.37 -33.49
N SER A 8 18.05 -34.12 -33.70
CA SER A 8 18.86 -32.91 -33.57
C SER A 8 19.42 -32.81 -32.17
N PRO A 9 20.71 -32.45 -31.98
CA PRO A 9 21.28 -32.31 -30.66
C PRO A 9 20.57 -31.20 -29.90
N THR A 10 19.96 -31.54 -28.78
CA THR A 10 19.40 -30.59 -27.81
C THR A 10 20.48 -29.59 -27.41
N ALA A 11 20.39 -28.37 -27.86
CA ALA A 11 21.30 -27.30 -27.48
C ALA A 11 21.29 -27.14 -25.95
N THR A 12 22.36 -27.53 -25.30
CA THR A 12 22.57 -27.38 -23.87
C THR A 12 22.61 -25.89 -23.56
N ARG A 13 21.52 -25.35 -22.96
CA ARG A 13 21.50 -23.96 -22.51
C ARG A 13 22.45 -23.81 -21.32
N TYR A 14 23.63 -23.26 -21.54
CA TYR A 14 24.53 -22.86 -20.47
C TYR A 14 24.00 -21.62 -19.78
N TYR A 15 23.46 -21.78 -18.57
CA TYR A 15 23.11 -20.67 -17.70
C TYR A 15 24.38 -20.05 -17.14
N ARG A 16 24.82 -18.96 -17.73
CA ARG A 16 25.93 -18.15 -17.22
C ARG A 16 25.45 -17.41 -15.96
N PHE A 17 25.85 -17.88 -14.80
CA PHE A 17 25.58 -17.17 -13.55
C PHE A 17 26.24 -15.79 -13.62
N LYS A 18 25.42 -14.72 -13.59
CA LYS A 18 25.88 -13.34 -13.47
C LYS A 18 25.81 -12.95 -11.99
N PRO A 19 26.93 -12.96 -11.25
CA PRO A 19 26.93 -12.66 -9.80
C PRO A 19 26.50 -11.21 -9.54
N TRP A 20 26.73 -10.30 -10.48
CA TRP A 20 26.39 -8.89 -10.40
C TRP A 20 25.23 -8.55 -11.33
N ASN A 21 24.04 -8.39 -10.76
CA ASN A 21 22.89 -7.91 -11.53
C ASN A 21 22.80 -6.38 -11.38
N ILE A 22 23.51 -5.65 -12.27
CA ILE A 22 23.60 -4.19 -12.29
C ILE A 22 22.20 -3.55 -12.24
N GLY A 23 21.22 -4.11 -12.93
CA GLY A 23 19.84 -3.58 -12.92
C GLY A 23 19.20 -3.62 -11.55
N ARG A 24 19.47 -4.64 -10.74
CA ARG A 24 18.95 -4.74 -9.37
C ARG A 24 19.59 -3.69 -8.46
N TYR A 25 20.90 -3.52 -8.52
CA TYR A 25 21.62 -2.50 -7.73
C TYR A 25 21.20 -1.09 -8.13
N LEU A 26 20.94 -0.86 -9.42
CA LEU A 26 20.46 0.44 -9.91
C LEU A 26 19.09 0.81 -9.31
N ILE A 27 18.16 -0.15 -9.20
CA ILE A 27 16.85 0.09 -8.59
C ILE A 27 17.00 0.48 -7.11
N TRP A 28 17.85 -0.23 -6.35
CA TRP A 28 18.11 0.10 -4.96
C TRP A 28 18.84 1.44 -4.79
N ALA A 29 19.80 1.73 -5.66
CA ALA A 29 20.48 3.03 -5.67
C ALA A 29 19.52 4.17 -6.01
N LEU A 30 18.60 3.96 -6.97
CA LEU A 30 17.56 4.94 -7.30
C LEU A 30 16.60 5.16 -6.13
N PHE A 31 16.19 4.08 -5.44
CA PHE A 31 15.32 4.20 -4.26
C PHE A 31 16.02 4.99 -3.13
N ALA A 32 17.29 4.67 -2.84
CA ALA A 32 18.08 5.44 -1.87
C ALA A 32 18.24 6.91 -2.29
N LEU A 33 18.51 7.16 -3.58
CA LEU A 33 18.64 8.51 -4.12
C LEU A 33 17.34 9.32 -3.94
N VAL A 34 16.20 8.72 -4.24
CA VAL A 34 14.88 9.35 -4.03
C VAL A 34 14.68 9.72 -2.57
N LEU A 35 14.98 8.82 -1.63
CA LEU A 35 14.85 9.09 -0.20
C LEU A 35 15.79 10.22 0.28
N ILE A 36 17.00 10.32 -0.27
CA ILE A 36 17.98 11.35 0.12
C ILE A 36 17.62 12.71 -0.48
N VAL A 37 17.21 12.75 -1.74
CA VAL A 37 17.02 13.99 -2.50
C VAL A 37 15.65 14.63 -2.26
N SER A 38 14.62 13.84 -1.95
CA SER A 38 13.24 14.34 -1.76
C SER A 38 13.13 15.54 -0.82
N PRO A 39 13.74 15.57 0.40
CA PRO A 39 13.62 16.71 1.30
C PRO A 39 14.40 17.94 0.82
N MET A 40 15.36 17.77 -0.10
CA MET A 40 16.08 18.90 -0.70
C MET A 40 15.23 19.63 -1.75
N LEU A 41 14.37 18.88 -2.44
CA LEU A 41 13.44 19.42 -3.46
C LEU A 41 12.20 20.03 -2.80
N PHE A 42 11.66 19.37 -1.77
CA PHE A 42 10.43 19.74 -1.09
C PHE A 42 10.73 20.22 0.34
N LYS A 43 11.00 21.53 0.50
CA LYS A 43 11.45 22.13 1.77
C LYS A 43 10.31 22.61 2.67
N SER A 44 9.05 22.63 2.20
CA SER A 44 7.93 23.09 3.03
C SER A 44 7.68 22.13 4.20
N SER A 45 7.23 22.65 5.35
CA SER A 45 6.94 21.84 6.55
C SER A 45 5.90 20.77 6.25
N LEU A 46 4.85 21.11 5.51
CA LEU A 46 3.82 20.16 5.05
C LEU A 46 4.43 19.03 4.21
N ALA A 47 5.30 19.37 3.24
CA ALA A 47 5.91 18.37 2.38
C ALA A 47 6.84 17.43 3.15
N LEU A 48 7.63 17.95 4.11
CA LEU A 48 8.48 17.12 4.97
C LEU A 48 7.65 16.16 5.84
N THR A 49 6.51 16.64 6.36
CA THR A 49 5.58 15.78 7.10
C THR A 49 4.98 14.71 6.21
N MET A 50 4.56 15.05 4.99
CA MET A 50 4.05 14.07 4.02
C MET A 50 5.11 13.02 3.66
N LEU A 51 6.34 13.44 3.38
CA LEU A 51 7.45 12.53 3.07
C LEU A 51 7.78 11.60 4.25
N SER A 52 7.74 12.12 5.48
CA SER A 52 7.90 11.32 6.70
C SER A 52 6.78 10.27 6.83
N GLN A 53 5.52 10.68 6.56
CA GLN A 53 4.38 9.77 6.55
C GLN A 53 4.51 8.69 5.49
N MET A 54 4.92 9.04 4.26
CA MET A 54 5.19 8.07 3.19
C MET A 54 6.22 7.03 3.65
N GLY A 55 7.30 7.46 4.30
CA GLY A 55 8.37 6.56 4.76
C GLY A 55 7.89 5.48 5.71
N TYR A 56 7.20 5.82 6.80
CA TYR A 56 6.73 4.79 7.74
C TYR A 56 5.53 3.99 7.19
N LEU A 57 4.67 4.60 6.36
CA LEU A 57 3.57 3.87 5.72
C LEU A 57 4.05 2.87 4.68
N ILE A 58 5.16 3.13 3.98
CA ILE A 58 5.82 2.15 3.11
C ILE A 58 6.18 0.90 3.92
N ILE A 59 6.76 1.05 5.11
CA ILE A 59 7.09 -0.08 5.98
C ILE A 59 5.83 -0.85 6.36
N ILE A 60 4.77 -0.15 6.78
CA ILE A 60 3.51 -0.78 7.19
C ILE A 60 2.84 -1.50 6.03
N CYS A 61 2.72 -0.87 4.85
CA CYS A 61 2.10 -1.51 3.69
C CYS A 61 2.93 -2.69 3.16
N LEU A 62 4.26 -2.63 3.23
CA LEU A 62 5.11 -3.77 2.88
C LEU A 62 5.01 -4.90 3.91
N SER A 63 4.90 -4.59 5.22
CA SER A 63 4.64 -5.60 6.25
C SER A 63 3.30 -6.28 6.03
N TYR A 64 2.27 -5.50 5.66
CA TYR A 64 0.97 -6.04 5.26
C TYR A 64 1.08 -6.94 4.03
N ASN A 65 1.93 -6.58 3.07
CA ASN A 65 2.15 -7.35 1.85
C ASN A 65 2.85 -8.71 2.10
N ILE A 66 3.60 -8.86 3.18
CA ILE A 66 4.10 -10.18 3.60
C ILE A 66 2.91 -11.11 3.87
N LEU A 67 1.84 -10.61 4.49
CA LEU A 67 0.64 -11.41 4.75
C LEU A 67 -0.20 -11.58 3.50
N LEU A 68 -0.57 -10.49 2.84
CA LEU A 68 -1.49 -10.49 1.70
C LEU A 68 -0.84 -11.02 0.43
N GLY A 69 0.24 -10.37 -0.02
CA GLY A 69 0.86 -10.66 -1.31
C GLY A 69 1.63 -11.98 -1.33
N GLN A 70 2.42 -12.25 -0.29
CA GLN A 70 3.22 -13.46 -0.20
C GLN A 70 2.44 -14.64 0.40
N GLY A 71 1.56 -14.39 1.38
CA GLY A 71 0.87 -15.43 2.14
C GLY A 71 -0.59 -15.66 1.77
N GLY A 72 -1.21 -14.78 0.98
CA GLY A 72 -2.65 -14.84 0.68
C GLY A 72 -3.54 -14.66 1.91
N MET A 73 -3.02 -14.04 2.97
CA MET A 73 -3.70 -13.83 4.25
C MET A 73 -4.23 -12.41 4.35
N LEU A 74 -5.54 -12.25 4.26
CA LEU A 74 -6.22 -10.96 4.35
C LEU A 74 -6.47 -10.63 5.84
N SER A 75 -5.71 -9.69 6.41
CA SER A 75 -5.83 -9.30 7.82
C SER A 75 -6.58 -7.98 7.99
N PHE A 76 -7.70 -7.99 8.74
CA PHE A 76 -8.41 -6.76 9.14
C PHE A 76 -7.95 -6.20 10.49
N GLY A 77 -7.02 -6.87 11.17
CA GLY A 77 -6.46 -6.45 12.45
C GLY A 77 -5.01 -5.97 12.38
N HIS A 78 -4.48 -5.57 11.23
CA HIS A 78 -3.07 -5.20 11.10
C HIS A 78 -2.71 -3.93 11.90
N ALA A 79 -3.67 -3.01 12.08
CA ALA A 79 -3.53 -1.83 12.92
C ALA A 79 -3.25 -2.16 14.40
N VAL A 80 -3.63 -3.32 14.89
CA VAL A 80 -3.30 -3.77 16.25
C VAL A 80 -1.78 -3.78 16.48
N TYR A 81 -1.03 -4.34 15.55
CA TYR A 81 0.44 -4.48 15.69
C TYR A 81 1.15 -3.14 15.50
N THR A 82 0.66 -2.30 14.59
CA THR A 82 1.17 -0.93 14.43
C THR A 82 0.83 -0.06 15.63
N GLY A 83 -0.43 -0.09 16.11
CA GLY A 83 -0.90 0.71 17.23
C GLY A 83 -0.28 0.31 18.55
N LEU A 84 -0.26 -0.99 18.91
CA LEU A 84 0.42 -1.45 20.13
C LEU A 84 1.92 -1.18 20.08
N GLY A 85 2.56 -1.30 18.90
CA GLY A 85 3.93 -0.87 18.68
C GLY A 85 4.13 0.61 18.95
N SER A 86 3.20 1.47 18.49
CA SER A 86 3.21 2.92 18.75
C SER A 86 3.05 3.23 20.23
N PHE A 87 2.12 2.57 20.94
CA PHE A 87 1.88 2.78 22.37
C PHE A 87 3.10 2.40 23.23
N ILE A 88 3.70 1.24 22.99
CA ILE A 88 4.92 0.85 23.71
C ILE A 88 6.06 1.81 23.36
N ALA A 89 6.21 2.20 22.11
CA ALA A 89 7.23 3.15 21.69
C ALA A 89 7.10 4.50 22.41
N ILE A 90 5.87 5.08 22.49
CA ILE A 90 5.65 6.38 23.13
C ILE A 90 5.86 6.32 24.66
N HIS A 91 5.50 5.21 25.30
CA HIS A 91 5.80 5.01 26.72
C HIS A 91 7.31 4.97 26.99
N VAL A 92 8.06 4.25 26.15
CA VAL A 92 9.53 4.17 26.28
C VAL A 92 10.18 5.51 25.98
N MET A 93 9.63 6.31 25.04
CA MET A 93 10.07 7.70 24.83
C MET A 93 9.88 8.54 26.09
N ASN A 94 8.72 8.44 26.77
CA ASN A 94 8.42 9.17 27.98
C ASN A 94 9.31 8.77 29.19
N MET A 95 9.83 7.54 29.19
CA MET A 95 10.83 7.09 30.18
C MET A 95 12.21 7.74 29.99
N LYS A 96 12.49 8.33 28.82
CA LYS A 96 13.73 9.06 28.46
C LYS A 96 15.03 8.26 28.67
N GLY A 97 14.94 6.94 28.78
CA GLY A 97 16.09 6.05 29.02
C GLY A 97 16.69 5.42 27.76
N VAL A 98 15.99 5.51 26.61
CA VAL A 98 16.38 4.87 25.35
C VAL A 98 16.64 5.96 24.31
N PRO A 99 17.73 5.89 23.52
CA PRO A 99 17.97 6.86 22.45
C PRO A 99 16.87 6.79 21.38
N LEU A 100 16.44 7.94 20.87
CA LEU A 100 15.33 8.06 19.92
C LEU A 100 15.51 7.16 18.70
N VAL A 101 16.74 6.98 18.24
CA VAL A 101 17.08 6.11 17.10
C VAL A 101 16.66 4.66 17.34
N ALA A 102 16.65 4.17 18.59
CA ALA A 102 16.27 2.79 18.92
C ALA A 102 14.75 2.61 19.15
N ILE A 103 13.99 3.68 19.33
CA ILE A 103 12.55 3.62 19.60
C ILE A 103 11.76 2.82 18.54
N PRO A 104 12.03 2.95 17.22
CA PRO A 104 11.32 2.14 16.22
C PRO A 104 11.56 0.63 16.40
N LEU A 105 12.75 0.23 16.85
CA LEU A 105 13.04 -1.18 17.15
C LEU A 105 12.24 -1.66 18.37
N VAL A 106 12.07 -0.82 19.39
CA VAL A 106 11.21 -1.12 20.53
C VAL A 106 9.78 -1.33 20.08
N GLY A 107 9.24 -0.44 19.23
CA GLY A 107 7.93 -0.61 18.58
C GLY A 107 7.85 -1.93 17.79
N GLY A 108 8.91 -2.27 17.05
CA GLY A 108 9.01 -3.54 16.31
C GLY A 108 8.97 -4.77 17.22
N LEU A 109 9.72 -4.76 18.31
CA LEU A 109 9.71 -5.86 19.31
C LEU A 109 8.35 -6.00 19.98
N ALA A 110 7.69 -4.88 20.29
CA ALA A 110 6.32 -4.88 20.80
C ALA A 110 5.33 -5.48 19.79
N GLY A 111 5.36 -5.03 18.52
CA GLY A 111 4.55 -5.60 17.45
C GLY A 111 4.80 -7.10 17.26
N MET A 112 6.07 -7.53 17.34
CA MET A 112 6.45 -8.94 17.29
C MET A 112 5.89 -9.73 18.48
N PHE A 113 5.98 -9.20 19.70
CA PHE A 113 5.46 -9.84 20.90
C PHE A 113 3.95 -10.10 20.79
N PHE A 114 3.17 -9.09 20.40
CA PHE A 114 1.74 -9.25 20.20
C PHE A 114 1.42 -10.16 19.01
N ALA A 115 2.24 -10.15 17.97
CA ALA A 115 2.08 -11.09 16.85
C ALA A 115 2.38 -12.53 17.24
N ILE A 116 3.30 -12.78 18.16
CA ILE A 116 3.53 -14.12 18.75
C ILE A 116 2.29 -14.58 19.53
N LEU A 117 1.76 -13.71 20.39
CA LEU A 117 0.64 -14.04 21.24
C LEU A 117 -0.66 -14.27 20.47
N LEU A 118 -1.04 -13.30 19.64
CA LEU A 118 -2.31 -13.32 18.91
C LEU A 118 -2.22 -14.14 17.62
N GLY A 119 -1.05 -14.17 17.00
CA GLY A 119 -0.79 -14.86 15.73
C GLY A 119 -0.95 -16.38 15.84
N TYR A 120 -0.65 -16.97 16.99
CA TYR A 120 -0.85 -18.41 17.20
C TYR A 120 -2.30 -18.83 17.00
N VAL A 121 -3.24 -18.01 17.48
CA VAL A 121 -4.68 -18.28 17.33
C VAL A 121 -5.15 -17.96 15.91
N THR A 122 -4.75 -16.81 15.37
CA THR A 122 -5.22 -16.33 14.06
C THR A 122 -4.80 -17.24 12.92
N THR A 123 -3.56 -17.72 12.93
CA THR A 123 -2.95 -18.48 11.81
C THR A 123 -3.37 -19.95 11.74
N LYS A 124 -4.16 -20.43 12.73
CA LYS A 124 -4.74 -21.80 12.70
C LYS A 124 -5.66 -22.02 11.49
N LYS A 125 -6.30 -20.97 11.02
CA LYS A 125 -7.20 -21.00 9.87
C LYS A 125 -6.66 -20.08 8.77
N ALA A 126 -7.12 -20.29 7.55
CA ALA A 126 -6.76 -19.48 6.37
C ALA A 126 -8.01 -18.87 5.73
N GLY A 127 -7.81 -18.06 4.70
CA GLY A 127 -8.90 -17.47 3.91
C GLY A 127 -9.81 -16.55 4.73
N THR A 128 -11.11 -16.65 4.50
CA THR A 128 -12.12 -15.80 5.15
C THR A 128 -12.18 -15.97 6.68
N THR A 129 -11.95 -17.17 7.18
CA THR A 129 -11.92 -17.43 8.64
C THR A 129 -10.77 -16.67 9.31
N PHE A 130 -9.58 -16.62 8.69
CA PHE A 130 -8.46 -15.81 9.18
C PHE A 130 -8.84 -14.33 9.23
N ALA A 131 -9.48 -13.84 8.17
CA ALA A 131 -9.92 -12.44 8.07
C ALA A 131 -10.89 -12.06 9.20
N MET A 132 -11.88 -12.92 9.47
CA MET A 132 -12.86 -12.72 10.58
C MET A 132 -12.21 -12.76 11.95
N ILE A 133 -11.28 -13.69 12.20
CA ILE A 133 -10.57 -13.78 13.49
C ILE A 133 -9.73 -12.52 13.72
N THR A 134 -9.00 -12.04 12.68
CA THR A 134 -8.17 -10.83 12.80
C THR A 134 -9.01 -9.57 12.99
N MET A 135 -10.20 -9.50 12.40
CA MET A 135 -11.17 -8.43 12.64
C MET A 135 -11.67 -8.45 14.10
N GLY A 136 -12.09 -9.60 14.59
CA GLY A 136 -12.53 -9.75 15.99
C GLY A 136 -11.44 -9.39 17.00
N ILE A 137 -10.19 -9.76 16.74
CA ILE A 137 -9.05 -9.34 17.56
C ILE A 137 -8.82 -7.82 17.47
N GLY A 138 -9.01 -7.22 16.28
CA GLY A 138 -8.95 -5.77 16.10
C GLY A 138 -9.93 -5.05 17.02
N GLU A 139 -11.20 -5.45 16.99
CA GLU A 139 -12.25 -4.88 17.83
C GLU A 139 -12.05 -5.14 19.32
N LEU A 140 -11.56 -6.34 19.68
CA LEU A 140 -11.22 -6.67 21.06
C LEU A 140 -10.14 -5.73 21.61
N VAL A 141 -9.04 -5.52 20.88
CA VAL A 141 -7.95 -4.65 21.33
C VAL A 141 -8.38 -3.19 21.34
N ALA A 142 -9.16 -2.74 20.36
CA ALA A 142 -9.70 -1.38 20.33
C ALA A 142 -10.62 -1.11 21.53
N SER A 143 -11.52 -2.06 21.85
CA SER A 143 -12.39 -1.97 23.02
C SER A 143 -11.61 -2.02 24.34
N MET A 144 -10.59 -2.88 24.43
CA MET A 144 -9.71 -2.95 25.58
C MET A 144 -8.97 -1.62 25.81
N ALA A 145 -8.57 -0.94 24.75
CA ALA A 145 -7.87 0.33 24.86
C ALA A 145 -8.73 1.44 25.52
N LEU A 146 -10.03 1.39 25.32
CA LEU A 146 -10.96 2.30 26.00
C LEU A 146 -11.15 1.96 27.50
N MET A 147 -10.97 0.68 27.86
CA MET A 147 -11.12 0.24 29.26
C MET A 147 -9.89 0.52 30.14
N PHE A 148 -8.73 0.73 29.56
CA PHE A 148 -7.48 1.00 30.27
C PHE A 148 -6.89 2.36 29.95
N PRO A 149 -7.56 3.48 30.33
CA PRO A 149 -7.11 4.83 30.02
C PRO A 149 -5.75 5.19 30.63
N SER A 150 -5.34 4.54 31.72
CA SER A 150 -4.01 4.71 32.33
C SER A 150 -2.86 4.30 31.40
N PHE A 151 -3.09 3.28 30.54
CA PHE A 151 -2.08 2.82 29.57
C PHE A 151 -2.27 3.43 28.20
N PHE A 152 -3.54 3.62 27.76
CA PHE A 152 -3.82 4.12 26.42
C PHE A 152 -4.10 5.63 26.33
N GLY A 153 -4.09 6.34 27.48
CA GLY A 153 -4.30 7.80 27.53
C GLY A 153 -5.74 8.26 27.33
N GLY A 154 -6.72 7.32 27.28
CA GLY A 154 -8.13 7.65 27.06
C GLY A 154 -8.40 8.31 25.73
N GLU A 155 -9.35 9.25 25.66
CA GLU A 155 -9.73 9.98 24.44
C GLU A 155 -8.64 10.93 23.95
N GLY A 156 -7.87 11.55 24.86
CA GLY A 156 -6.80 12.49 24.52
C GLY A 156 -5.53 11.82 23.99
N GLY A 157 -5.40 10.50 24.19
CA GLY A 157 -4.19 9.77 23.83
C GLY A 157 -3.00 10.09 24.73
N ILE A 158 -1.82 9.63 24.34
CA ILE A 158 -0.56 9.87 25.03
C ILE A 158 0.31 10.78 24.16
N THR A 159 0.83 11.84 24.76
CA THR A 159 1.78 12.76 24.12
C THR A 159 3.19 12.52 24.61
N THR A 160 4.15 12.88 23.80
CA THR A 160 5.58 12.82 24.13
C THR A 160 6.30 14.01 23.52
N ASP A 161 7.52 14.24 23.96
CA ASP A 161 8.45 15.17 23.32
C ASP A 161 9.63 14.34 22.79
N ARG A 162 9.90 14.44 21.49
CA ARG A 162 11.02 13.74 20.84
C ARG A 162 12.38 14.38 21.13
N VAL A 163 12.38 15.62 21.64
CA VAL A 163 13.59 16.33 21.99
C VAL A 163 13.96 16.02 23.45
N TYR A 164 14.60 14.87 23.67
CA TYR A 164 15.08 14.47 24.99
C TYR A 164 16.44 13.75 24.92
N GLY A 165 17.16 13.76 26.03
CA GLY A 165 18.40 13.01 26.18
C GLY A 165 19.61 13.65 25.53
N SER A 166 20.71 12.89 25.45
CA SER A 166 21.94 13.31 24.79
C SER A 166 21.77 13.28 23.27
N THR A 167 22.35 14.27 22.60
CA THR A 167 22.43 14.30 21.13
C THR A 167 23.13 13.05 20.60
N PHE A 168 22.49 12.30 19.74
CA PHE A 168 23.08 11.15 19.07
C PHE A 168 23.84 11.64 17.84
N PHE A 169 25.16 11.56 17.82
CA PHE A 169 26.03 12.13 16.78
C PHE A 169 25.72 13.59 16.42
N GLY A 170 25.31 14.41 17.40
CA GLY A 170 25.00 15.83 17.22
C GLY A 170 23.56 16.09 16.72
N PHE A 171 22.71 15.06 16.54
CA PHE A 171 21.31 15.21 16.18
C PHE A 171 20.43 15.22 17.43
N ASN A 172 19.58 16.24 17.56
CA ASN A 172 18.60 16.37 18.64
C ASN A 172 17.16 16.04 18.22
N PHE A 173 16.93 15.71 16.93
CA PHE A 173 15.63 15.35 16.33
C PHE A 173 14.50 16.39 16.53
N GLY A 174 14.83 17.62 16.91
CA GLY A 174 13.85 18.71 16.98
C GLY A 174 13.38 19.17 15.62
N ALA A 175 14.29 19.26 14.65
CA ALA A 175 13.94 19.64 13.29
C ALA A 175 13.29 18.47 12.53
N GLN A 176 12.17 18.75 11.82
CA GLN A 176 11.42 17.75 11.06
C GLN A 176 12.28 17.02 10.01
N ILE A 177 13.27 17.70 9.45
CA ILE A 177 14.19 17.10 8.47
C ILE A 177 15.05 15.98 9.09
N GLN A 178 15.42 16.09 10.37
CA GLN A 178 16.20 15.06 11.08
C GLN A 178 15.33 13.81 11.31
N VAL A 179 14.06 14.03 11.67
CA VAL A 179 13.08 12.94 11.83
C VAL A 179 12.83 12.25 10.48
N TYR A 180 12.70 13.04 9.40
CA TYR A 180 12.57 12.48 8.07
C TYR A 180 13.74 11.56 7.71
N TYR A 181 15.00 11.99 7.92
CA TYR A 181 16.16 11.13 7.61
C TYR A 181 16.20 9.87 8.48
N LEU A 182 15.81 9.95 9.75
CA LEU A 182 15.65 8.76 10.59
C LEU A 182 14.66 7.79 9.96
N ILE A 183 13.47 8.29 9.58
CA ILE A 183 12.42 7.48 8.92
C ILE A 183 12.92 6.93 7.58
N ALA A 184 13.65 7.71 6.79
CA ALA A 184 14.19 7.30 5.48
C ALA A 184 15.20 6.15 5.62
N VAL A 185 16.08 6.19 6.62
CA VAL A 185 17.02 5.10 6.91
C VAL A 185 16.25 3.82 7.28
N TYR A 186 15.30 3.93 8.21
CA TYR A 186 14.46 2.79 8.57
C TYR A 186 13.64 2.26 7.38
N CYS A 187 13.07 3.15 6.56
CA CYS A 187 12.33 2.78 5.37
C CYS A 187 13.22 1.98 4.40
N PHE A 188 14.43 2.46 4.12
CA PHE A 188 15.36 1.76 3.24
C PHE A 188 15.76 0.38 3.80
N VAL A 189 16.20 0.34 5.07
CA VAL A 189 16.66 -0.91 5.72
C VAL A 189 15.52 -1.92 5.83
N CYS A 190 14.34 -1.51 6.32
CA CYS A 190 13.19 -2.41 6.45
C CYS A 190 12.72 -2.92 5.08
N THR A 191 12.67 -2.06 4.06
CA THR A 191 12.33 -2.48 2.69
C THR A 191 13.34 -3.50 2.16
N ALA A 192 14.64 -3.29 2.39
CA ALA A 192 15.68 -4.23 1.99
C ALA A 192 15.56 -5.58 2.71
N LEU A 193 15.29 -5.57 4.02
CA LEU A 193 15.09 -6.77 4.82
C LEU A 193 13.84 -7.55 4.40
N MET A 194 12.71 -6.85 4.17
CA MET A 194 11.48 -7.48 3.69
C MET A 194 11.64 -8.04 2.28
N TYR A 195 12.40 -7.35 1.41
CA TYR A 195 12.75 -7.91 0.10
C TYR A 195 13.63 -9.15 0.23
N ALA A 196 14.66 -9.11 1.09
CA ALA A 196 15.51 -10.28 1.34
C ALA A 196 14.68 -11.45 1.88
N PHE A 197 13.70 -11.20 2.76
CA PHE A 197 12.78 -12.21 3.27
C PHE A 197 12.06 -12.95 2.15
N THR A 198 11.62 -12.29 1.08
CA THR A 198 10.94 -12.95 -0.05
C THR A 198 11.82 -13.98 -0.76
N GLY A 199 13.14 -13.82 -0.68
CA GLY A 199 14.12 -14.76 -1.24
C GLY A 199 14.51 -15.92 -0.32
N THR A 200 14.15 -15.86 0.98
CA THR A 200 14.45 -16.90 1.96
C THR A 200 13.62 -18.16 1.72
N PRO A 201 14.05 -19.33 2.25
CA PRO A 201 13.24 -20.55 2.19
C PRO A 201 11.85 -20.36 2.78
N LEU A 202 11.71 -19.61 3.89
CA LEU A 202 10.42 -19.32 4.52
C LEU A 202 9.52 -18.47 3.61
N GLY A 203 10.07 -17.42 2.98
CA GLY A 203 9.30 -16.57 2.05
C GLY A 203 8.83 -17.35 0.82
N ARG A 204 9.69 -18.21 0.26
CA ARG A 204 9.29 -19.08 -0.86
C ARG A 204 8.24 -20.11 -0.45
N MET A 205 8.39 -20.69 0.75
CA MET A 205 7.41 -21.64 1.29
C MET A 205 6.06 -20.96 1.56
N LEU A 206 6.08 -19.70 2.02
CA LEU A 206 4.87 -18.91 2.22
C LEU A 206 4.09 -18.72 0.89
N ASN A 207 4.80 -18.42 -0.21
CA ASN A 207 4.19 -18.36 -1.54
C ASN A 207 3.60 -19.72 -1.96
N ALA A 208 4.32 -20.82 -1.71
CA ALA A 208 3.83 -22.17 -2.00
C ALA A 208 2.55 -22.49 -1.19
N VAL A 209 2.50 -22.10 0.08
CA VAL A 209 1.30 -22.25 0.95
C VAL A 209 0.13 -21.42 0.43
N ARG A 210 0.39 -20.21 -0.10
CA ARG A 210 -0.63 -19.38 -0.74
C ARG A 210 -1.23 -20.07 -1.98
N ASP A 211 -0.35 -20.59 -2.84
CA ASP A 211 -0.76 -21.14 -4.13
C ASP A 211 -1.45 -22.51 -3.99
N ASN A 212 -0.92 -23.39 -3.13
CA ASN A 212 -1.54 -24.69 -2.83
C ASN A 212 -1.06 -25.24 -1.47
N PRO A 213 -1.85 -25.04 -0.39
CA PRO A 213 -1.47 -25.51 0.94
C PRO A 213 -1.38 -27.04 1.03
N GLU A 214 -2.25 -27.77 0.34
CA GLU A 214 -2.26 -29.24 0.37
C GLU A 214 -0.95 -29.84 -0.16
N ARG A 215 -0.44 -29.31 -1.29
CA ARG A 215 0.86 -29.76 -1.82
C ARG A 215 2.00 -29.54 -0.85
N VAL A 216 1.95 -28.43 -0.09
CA VAL A 216 2.97 -28.11 0.92
C VAL A 216 2.90 -29.09 2.10
N GLU A 217 1.71 -29.53 2.48
CA GLU A 217 1.53 -30.56 3.50
C GLU A 217 2.00 -31.93 3.04
N PHE A 218 1.75 -32.30 1.78
CA PHE A 218 2.24 -33.57 1.20
C PHE A 218 3.78 -33.69 1.17
N ILE A 219 4.50 -32.57 1.09
CA ILE A 219 5.97 -32.58 1.18
C ILE A 219 6.48 -32.43 2.63
N GLY A 220 5.59 -32.52 3.63
CA GLY A 220 5.94 -32.60 5.05
C GLY A 220 6.04 -31.28 5.79
N TYR A 221 5.67 -30.14 5.18
CA TYR A 221 5.67 -28.86 5.87
C TYR A 221 4.33 -28.57 6.55
N ASN A 222 4.39 -28.00 7.74
CA ASN A 222 3.20 -27.54 8.45
C ASN A 222 2.82 -26.13 8.00
N THR A 223 1.71 -26.00 7.26
CA THR A 223 1.23 -24.74 6.65
C THR A 223 0.88 -23.69 7.71
N GLN A 224 0.38 -24.09 8.89
CA GLN A 224 0.11 -23.19 10.01
C GLN A 224 1.41 -22.56 10.53
N ARG A 225 2.48 -23.35 10.72
CA ARG A 225 3.76 -22.82 11.21
C ARG A 225 4.36 -21.82 10.23
N VAL A 226 4.28 -22.10 8.93
CA VAL A 226 4.76 -21.17 7.89
C VAL A 226 4.01 -19.85 7.97
N ARG A 227 2.67 -19.86 8.05
CA ARG A 227 1.84 -18.66 8.21
C ARG A 227 2.16 -17.92 9.51
N TYR A 228 2.35 -18.66 10.60
CA TYR A 228 2.63 -18.09 11.92
C TYR A 228 3.95 -17.33 11.95
N PHE A 229 5.04 -17.90 11.43
CA PHE A 229 6.32 -17.21 11.37
C PHE A 229 6.26 -15.97 10.46
N ALA A 230 5.59 -16.07 9.31
CA ALA A 230 5.37 -14.91 8.44
C ALA A 230 4.57 -13.81 9.14
N PHE A 231 3.58 -14.17 9.95
CA PHE A 231 2.77 -13.26 10.75
C PHE A 231 3.60 -12.52 11.82
N ILE A 232 4.48 -13.24 12.51
CA ILE A 232 5.41 -12.66 13.50
C ILE A 232 6.33 -11.62 12.83
N ILE A 233 6.92 -11.98 11.68
CA ILE A 233 7.79 -11.08 10.92
C ILE A 233 7.02 -9.84 10.45
N ALA A 234 5.81 -10.02 9.93
CA ALA A 234 4.96 -8.90 9.53
C ALA A 234 4.63 -8.00 10.73
N GLY A 235 4.28 -8.57 11.89
CA GLY A 235 4.03 -7.82 13.13
C GLY A 235 5.23 -7.01 13.60
N PHE A 236 6.46 -7.56 13.45
CA PHE A 236 7.69 -6.82 13.76
C PHE A 236 7.84 -5.57 12.91
N PHE A 237 7.72 -5.68 11.59
CA PHE A 237 7.83 -4.52 10.71
C PHE A 237 6.67 -3.54 10.87
N ALA A 238 5.45 -4.04 11.13
CA ALA A 238 4.30 -3.21 11.44
C ALA A 238 4.55 -2.37 12.70
N GLY A 239 5.11 -2.98 13.76
CA GLY A 239 5.48 -2.30 14.99
C GLY A 239 6.58 -1.25 14.80
N ILE A 240 7.58 -1.50 13.93
CA ILE A 240 8.58 -0.49 13.55
C ILE A 240 7.88 0.72 12.91
N GLY A 241 6.97 0.49 11.96
CA GLY A 241 6.19 1.55 11.33
C GLY A 241 5.38 2.35 12.36
N GLY A 242 4.80 1.66 13.34
CA GLY A 242 4.10 2.28 14.47
C GLY A 242 5.00 3.14 15.34
N GLY A 243 6.18 2.63 15.71
CA GLY A 243 7.19 3.40 16.47
C GLY A 243 7.69 4.65 15.73
N LEU A 244 7.85 4.58 14.41
CA LEU A 244 8.19 5.74 13.59
C LEU A 244 7.05 6.76 13.52
N ALA A 245 5.79 6.28 13.46
CA ALA A 245 4.62 7.15 13.50
C ALA A 245 4.53 7.91 14.83
N SER A 246 4.80 7.26 15.98
CA SER A 246 4.80 7.90 17.29
C SER A 246 5.87 8.99 17.41
N ILE A 247 7.06 8.81 16.82
CA ILE A 247 8.11 9.84 16.76
C ILE A 247 7.69 11.00 15.87
N ASN A 248 7.03 10.73 14.74
CA ASN A 248 6.66 11.77 13.78
C ASN A 248 5.54 12.67 14.28
N PHE A 249 4.54 12.11 14.98
CA PHE A 249 3.37 12.85 15.45
C PHE A 249 3.47 13.30 16.92
N GLU A 250 4.34 12.70 17.70
CA GLU A 250 4.50 12.94 19.14
C GLU A 250 3.21 12.72 19.96
N ILE A 251 2.23 12.08 19.34
CA ILE A 251 0.95 11.69 19.94
C ILE A 251 0.47 10.36 19.40
N VAL A 252 -0.09 9.53 20.28
CA VAL A 252 -0.77 8.28 19.91
C VAL A 252 -2.09 8.21 20.64
N ASN A 253 -3.19 8.04 19.92
CA ASN A 253 -4.50 7.80 20.49
C ASN A 253 -5.07 6.45 20.02
N ALA A 254 -5.92 5.84 20.86
CA ALA A 254 -6.48 4.53 20.58
C ALA A 254 -7.48 4.56 19.41
N ALA A 255 -8.29 5.60 19.32
CA ALA A 255 -9.33 5.74 18.31
C ALA A 255 -8.76 5.77 16.89
N ASP A 256 -7.60 6.41 16.67
CA ASP A 256 -6.95 6.45 15.36
C ASP A 256 -6.03 5.25 15.10
N SER A 257 -5.33 4.77 16.13
CA SER A 257 -4.22 3.82 15.93
C SER A 257 -4.65 2.36 15.89
N LEU A 258 -5.76 1.99 16.57
CA LEU A 258 -6.17 0.60 16.77
C LEU A 258 -7.45 0.22 16.02
N ASN A 259 -8.12 1.17 15.37
CA ASN A 259 -9.43 0.92 14.77
C ASN A 259 -9.38 0.09 13.46
N ALA A 260 -10.51 -0.52 13.11
CA ALA A 260 -10.66 -1.32 11.89
C ALA A 260 -10.51 -0.46 10.61
N ILE A 261 -10.87 0.84 10.65
CA ILE A 261 -10.73 1.76 9.51
C ILE A 261 -9.26 1.92 9.12
N ARG A 262 -8.36 2.00 10.10
CA ARG A 262 -6.91 2.09 9.86
C ARG A 262 -6.38 0.80 9.23
N SER A 263 -6.81 -0.37 9.75
CA SER A 263 -6.47 -1.67 9.13
C SER A 263 -7.00 -1.78 7.70
N GLY A 264 -8.23 -1.33 7.46
CA GLY A 264 -8.85 -1.25 6.14
C GLY A 264 -8.08 -0.32 5.20
N GLY A 265 -7.57 0.80 5.69
CA GLY A 265 -6.70 1.70 4.93
C GLY A 265 -5.42 1.00 4.45
N TYR A 266 -4.70 0.31 5.33
CA TYR A 266 -3.50 -0.43 4.95
C TYR A 266 -3.79 -1.52 3.91
N LEU A 267 -4.89 -2.27 4.09
CA LEU A 267 -5.36 -3.25 3.12
C LEU A 267 -5.63 -2.62 1.76
N LEU A 268 -6.49 -1.58 1.75
CA LEU A 268 -6.98 -0.93 0.54
C LEU A 268 -5.82 -0.39 -0.30
N PHE A 269 -4.90 0.33 0.32
CA PHE A 269 -3.79 0.93 -0.41
C PHE A 269 -2.70 -0.07 -0.80
N THR A 270 -2.45 -1.11 0.02
CA THR A 270 -1.58 -2.22 -0.38
C THR A 270 -2.13 -2.94 -1.60
N PHE A 271 -3.44 -3.17 -1.65
CA PHE A 271 -4.11 -3.80 -2.78
C PHE A 271 -4.14 -2.89 -4.00
N LEU A 272 -4.49 -1.60 -3.82
CA LEU A 272 -4.51 -0.59 -4.88
C LEU A 272 -3.12 -0.40 -5.51
N GLY A 273 -2.08 -0.38 -4.70
CA GLY A 273 -0.70 -0.34 -5.17
C GLY A 273 -0.30 -1.59 -5.96
N GLY A 274 -0.83 -2.74 -5.56
CA GLY A 274 -0.64 -4.04 -6.21
C GLY A 274 0.09 -5.05 -5.34
N ALA A 275 -0.65 -5.83 -4.57
CA ALA A 275 -0.11 -6.81 -3.62
C ALA A 275 0.71 -7.95 -4.25
N VAL A 276 0.50 -8.23 -5.54
CA VAL A 276 1.24 -9.28 -6.28
C VAL A 276 2.72 -8.93 -6.45
N PHE A 277 3.03 -7.64 -6.58
CA PHE A 277 4.40 -7.16 -6.80
C PHE A 277 4.97 -6.57 -5.51
N PHE A 278 6.22 -6.90 -5.20
CA PHE A 278 6.86 -6.40 -3.97
C PHE A 278 6.86 -4.87 -3.86
N PHE A 279 7.06 -4.16 -4.97
CA PHE A 279 7.09 -2.69 -4.99
C PHE A 279 5.69 -2.04 -5.04
N GLY A 280 4.63 -2.83 -5.28
CA GLY A 280 3.25 -2.31 -5.34
C GLY A 280 2.83 -1.55 -4.09
N PRO A 281 2.99 -2.10 -2.88
CA PRO A 281 2.66 -1.41 -1.63
C PRO A 281 3.39 -0.09 -1.41
N ILE A 282 4.57 0.11 -2.00
CA ILE A 282 5.29 1.40 -1.97
C ILE A 282 4.46 2.46 -2.69
N ILE A 283 3.95 2.13 -3.89
CA ILE A 283 3.04 3.01 -4.65
C ILE A 283 1.76 3.25 -3.83
N GLY A 284 1.21 2.20 -3.24
CA GLY A 284 0.02 2.28 -2.39
C GLY A 284 0.20 3.22 -1.19
N ALA A 285 1.32 3.13 -0.48
CA ALA A 285 1.63 3.99 0.66
C ALA A 285 1.74 5.48 0.25
N VAL A 286 2.39 5.76 -0.88
CA VAL A 286 2.48 7.12 -1.43
C VAL A 286 1.07 7.66 -1.76
N LEU A 287 0.24 6.84 -2.41
CA LEU A 287 -1.14 7.22 -2.71
C LEU A 287 -1.98 7.44 -1.45
N LEU A 288 -1.78 6.65 -0.39
CA LEU A 288 -2.48 6.83 0.89
C LEU A 288 -2.21 8.21 1.48
N VAL A 289 -0.96 8.66 1.47
CA VAL A 289 -0.60 9.98 1.99
C VAL A 289 -1.21 11.10 1.15
N PHE A 290 -1.09 11.02 -0.18
CA PHE A 290 -1.73 12.00 -1.06
C PHE A 290 -3.25 12.03 -0.86
N ALA A 291 -3.87 10.88 -0.70
CA ALA A 291 -5.28 10.75 -0.46
C ALA A 291 -5.72 11.38 0.86
N SER A 292 -5.05 11.01 1.94
CA SER A 292 -5.45 11.45 3.28
C SER A 292 -5.16 12.92 3.54
N ILE A 293 -4.22 13.54 2.82
CA ILE A 293 -3.86 14.93 3.03
C ILE A 293 -4.45 15.81 1.94
N LEU A 294 -4.07 15.61 0.67
CA LEU A 294 -4.47 16.54 -0.40
C LEU A 294 -5.94 16.40 -0.79
N LEU A 295 -6.46 15.15 -0.87
CA LEU A 295 -7.87 14.98 -1.26
C LEU A 295 -8.83 15.33 -0.12
N SER A 296 -8.41 15.14 1.14
CA SER A 296 -9.21 15.55 2.29
C SER A 296 -9.36 17.07 2.43
N GLU A 297 -8.41 17.86 1.91
CA GLU A 297 -8.53 19.30 1.81
C GLU A 297 -9.52 19.72 0.72
N LEU A 298 -9.60 18.96 -0.38
CA LEU A 298 -10.48 19.25 -1.51
C LEU A 298 -11.93 18.84 -1.24
N SER A 299 -12.14 17.70 -0.58
CA SER A 299 -13.47 17.17 -0.27
C SER A 299 -13.47 16.38 1.02
N LYS A 300 -14.45 16.63 1.88
CA LYS A 300 -14.69 15.82 3.08
C LYS A 300 -15.17 14.40 2.74
N ALA A 301 -15.68 14.18 1.53
CA ALA A 301 -16.09 12.88 1.02
C ALA A 301 -14.93 12.03 0.45
N TRP A 302 -13.67 12.39 0.70
CA TRP A 302 -12.49 11.73 0.12
C TRP A 302 -12.45 10.21 0.35
N GLN A 303 -12.95 9.73 1.49
CA GLN A 303 -13.03 8.29 1.79
C GLN A 303 -13.98 7.56 0.82
N LEU A 304 -15.11 8.19 0.46
CA LEU A 304 -16.04 7.62 -0.53
C LEU A 304 -15.39 7.51 -1.91
N TYR A 305 -14.67 8.55 -2.34
CA TYR A 305 -13.95 8.52 -3.61
C TYR A 305 -12.95 7.37 -3.66
N PHE A 306 -12.19 7.19 -2.56
CA PHE A 306 -11.24 6.07 -2.49
C PHE A 306 -11.91 4.70 -2.45
N GLY A 307 -13.02 4.57 -1.74
CA GLY A 307 -13.83 3.35 -1.77
C GLY A 307 -14.28 2.99 -3.19
N LEU A 308 -14.77 3.98 -3.95
CA LEU A 308 -15.17 3.77 -5.35
C LEU A 308 -13.99 3.40 -6.26
N VAL A 309 -12.86 4.11 -6.12
CA VAL A 309 -11.63 3.77 -6.87
C VAL A 309 -11.17 2.35 -6.53
N PHE A 310 -11.23 1.95 -5.26
CA PHE A 310 -10.88 0.60 -4.84
C PHE A 310 -11.78 -0.46 -5.48
N VAL A 311 -13.11 -0.28 -5.41
CA VAL A 311 -14.06 -1.21 -6.05
C VAL A 311 -13.79 -1.31 -7.54
N PHE A 312 -13.59 -0.18 -8.22
CA PHE A 312 -13.26 -0.14 -9.63
C PHE A 312 -11.95 -0.90 -9.94
N MET A 313 -10.90 -0.68 -9.13
CA MET A 313 -9.60 -1.36 -9.31
C MET A 313 -9.71 -2.86 -9.09
N VAL A 314 -10.44 -3.31 -8.09
CA VAL A 314 -10.67 -4.75 -7.84
C VAL A 314 -11.37 -5.41 -9.01
N MET A 315 -12.37 -4.73 -9.61
CA MET A 315 -13.13 -5.28 -10.72
C MET A 315 -12.37 -5.30 -12.05
N PHE A 316 -11.59 -4.25 -12.35
CA PHE A 316 -10.98 -4.06 -13.68
C PHE A 316 -9.46 -4.22 -13.70
N ALA A 317 -8.77 -4.06 -12.58
CA ALA A 317 -7.32 -4.18 -12.47
C ALA A 317 -6.90 -4.88 -11.16
N PRO A 318 -7.21 -6.17 -10.98
CA PRO A 318 -6.99 -6.89 -9.72
C PRO A 318 -5.51 -7.00 -9.32
N GLY A 319 -4.58 -6.78 -10.25
CA GLY A 319 -3.15 -6.71 -9.96
C GLY A 319 -2.67 -5.33 -9.47
N GLY A 320 -3.57 -4.35 -9.31
CA GLY A 320 -3.25 -3.00 -8.86
C GLY A 320 -2.45 -2.17 -9.86
N ILE A 321 -2.04 -0.97 -9.43
CA ILE A 321 -1.27 -0.02 -10.26
C ILE A 321 0.07 -0.63 -10.70
N ALA A 322 0.74 -1.40 -9.82
CA ALA A 322 1.99 -2.06 -10.17
C ALA A 322 1.85 -3.01 -11.36
N SER A 323 0.72 -3.74 -11.47
CA SER A 323 0.43 -4.59 -12.62
C SER A 323 0.29 -3.78 -13.91
N LEU A 324 -0.44 -2.66 -13.85
CA LEU A 324 -0.58 -1.76 -15.00
C LEU A 324 0.78 -1.21 -15.46
N VAL A 325 1.63 -0.81 -14.52
CA VAL A 325 3.00 -0.35 -14.82
C VAL A 325 3.81 -1.46 -15.49
N MET A 326 3.79 -2.68 -14.93
CA MET A 326 4.55 -3.81 -15.48
C MET A 326 4.07 -4.23 -16.87
N MET A 327 2.75 -4.22 -17.10
CA MET A 327 2.18 -4.49 -18.43
C MET A 327 2.65 -3.46 -19.46
N ASN A 328 2.64 -2.17 -19.10
CA ASN A 328 3.12 -1.09 -19.99
C ASN A 328 4.63 -1.17 -20.23
N LEU A 329 5.43 -1.49 -19.22
CA LEU A 329 6.87 -1.70 -19.37
C LEU A 329 7.17 -2.88 -20.31
N ARG A 330 6.36 -3.96 -20.26
CA ARG A 330 6.49 -5.08 -21.19
C ARG A 330 6.25 -4.62 -22.63
N VAL A 331 5.18 -3.85 -22.89
CA VAL A 331 4.88 -3.30 -24.22
C VAL A 331 5.98 -2.34 -24.70
N ALA A 332 6.50 -1.50 -23.80
CA ALA A 332 7.61 -0.58 -24.11
C ALA A 332 8.89 -1.33 -24.47
N LYS A 333 9.22 -2.44 -23.78
CA LYS A 333 10.39 -3.28 -24.07
C LYS A 333 10.37 -3.87 -25.49
N PHE A 334 9.18 -4.12 -26.04
CA PHE A 334 9.00 -4.57 -27.44
C PHE A 334 8.83 -3.43 -28.44
N GLY A 335 9.06 -2.16 -28.02
CA GLY A 335 9.02 -0.99 -28.90
C GLY A 335 7.65 -0.58 -29.40
N LYS A 336 6.56 -1.16 -28.85
CA LYS A 336 5.19 -0.95 -29.34
C LYS A 336 4.44 0.14 -28.57
N PHE A 337 5.05 0.81 -27.62
CA PHE A 337 4.41 1.77 -26.71
C PHE A 337 3.87 3.00 -27.45
N ASN A 338 4.51 3.44 -28.53
CA ASN A 338 4.09 4.61 -29.31
C ASN A 338 2.68 4.49 -29.90
N ARG A 339 2.20 3.26 -30.14
CA ARG A 339 0.82 3.01 -30.62
C ARG A 339 -0.27 3.38 -29.61
N PHE A 340 0.11 3.46 -28.30
CA PHE A 340 -0.86 3.63 -27.22
C PHE A 340 -1.00 5.08 -26.74
N TRP A 341 -0.11 6.02 -27.12
CA TRP A 341 -0.18 7.41 -26.66
C TRP A 341 -1.53 8.06 -26.97
N GLY A 342 -2.02 7.93 -28.21
CA GLY A 342 -3.31 8.49 -28.60
C GLY A 342 -4.49 7.82 -27.89
N LEU A 343 -4.39 6.50 -27.60
CA LEU A 343 -5.42 5.76 -26.88
C LEU A 343 -5.45 6.11 -25.38
N TYR A 344 -4.29 6.29 -24.76
CA TYR A 344 -4.22 6.78 -23.39
C TYR A 344 -4.73 8.20 -23.24
N ALA A 345 -4.39 9.08 -24.20
CA ALA A 345 -4.92 10.44 -24.24
C ALA A 345 -6.46 10.44 -24.42
N ALA A 346 -6.99 9.60 -25.30
CA ALA A 346 -8.45 9.44 -25.47
C ALA A 346 -9.14 8.91 -24.22
N LEU A 347 -8.54 7.93 -23.53
CA LEU A 347 -9.04 7.43 -22.24
C LEU A 347 -8.99 8.51 -21.16
N ALA A 348 -7.89 9.25 -21.05
CA ALA A 348 -7.75 10.33 -20.08
C ALA A 348 -8.82 11.41 -20.30
N VAL A 349 -9.02 11.84 -21.55
CA VAL A 349 -10.06 12.84 -21.89
C VAL A 349 -11.47 12.30 -21.58
N ALA A 350 -11.73 11.01 -21.84
CA ALA A 350 -13.03 10.40 -21.56
C ALA A 350 -13.31 10.21 -20.06
N VAL A 351 -12.27 10.02 -19.24
CA VAL A 351 -12.39 9.87 -17.77
C VAL A 351 -12.74 11.20 -17.10
N VAL A 352 -12.28 12.34 -17.62
CA VAL A 352 -12.54 13.66 -17.02
C VAL A 352 -14.03 13.94 -16.79
N PRO A 353 -14.93 13.85 -17.78
CA PRO A 353 -16.36 14.11 -17.57
C PRO A 353 -17.01 13.05 -16.65
N VAL A 354 -16.51 11.80 -16.62
CA VAL A 354 -16.99 10.79 -15.65
C VAL A 354 -16.67 11.22 -14.23
N VAL A 355 -15.43 11.61 -13.98
CA VAL A 355 -14.99 12.05 -12.64
C VAL A 355 -15.72 13.35 -12.23
N VAL A 356 -15.82 14.32 -13.11
CA VAL A 356 -16.49 15.60 -12.82
C VAL A 356 -17.97 15.38 -12.55
N GLY A 357 -18.67 14.61 -13.37
CA GLY A 357 -20.10 14.34 -13.19
C GLY A 357 -20.38 13.54 -11.91
N ALA A 358 -19.58 12.50 -11.63
CA ALA A 358 -19.70 11.72 -10.41
C ALA A 358 -19.37 12.56 -9.17
N ALA A 359 -18.31 13.36 -9.21
CA ALA A 359 -17.93 14.25 -8.10
C ALA A 359 -19.02 15.31 -7.84
N ALA A 360 -19.59 15.91 -8.88
CA ALA A 360 -20.68 16.87 -8.72
C ALA A 360 -21.91 16.24 -8.02
N LEU A 361 -22.28 15.01 -8.40
CA LEU A 361 -23.40 14.30 -7.74
C LEU A 361 -23.06 13.97 -6.27
N ILE A 362 -21.88 13.48 -5.99
CA ILE A 362 -21.44 13.13 -4.63
C ILE A 362 -21.42 14.37 -3.75
N GLU A 363 -20.83 15.47 -4.21
CA GLU A 363 -20.75 16.72 -3.45
C GLU A 363 -22.13 17.36 -3.22
N MET A 364 -23.05 17.31 -4.19
CA MET A 364 -24.42 17.77 -4.00
C MET A 364 -25.17 16.93 -2.96
N ILE A 365 -25.03 15.59 -2.98
CA ILE A 365 -25.63 14.71 -1.97
C ILE A 365 -25.04 15.01 -0.59
N TYR A 366 -23.72 15.13 -0.52
CA TYR A 366 -23.01 15.44 0.72
C TYR A 366 -23.43 16.80 1.29
N HIS A 367 -23.58 17.80 0.43
CA HIS A 367 -24.01 19.15 0.83
C HIS A 367 -25.42 19.15 1.43
N ILE A 368 -26.37 18.41 0.84
CA ILE A 368 -27.73 18.28 1.38
C ILE A 368 -27.73 17.58 2.74
N GLN A 369 -26.91 16.55 2.93
CA GLN A 369 -26.92 15.77 4.17
C GLN A 369 -26.21 16.45 5.33
N LEU A 370 -25.11 17.14 5.08
CA LEU A 370 -24.20 17.62 6.12
C LEU A 370 -24.06 19.14 6.19
N ASN A 371 -24.37 19.85 5.10
CA ASN A 371 -24.19 21.30 4.98
C ASN A 371 -25.49 22.03 4.63
N ALA A 372 -26.66 21.41 4.84
CA ALA A 372 -27.96 22.00 4.51
C ALA A 372 -28.19 23.40 5.14
N ALA A 373 -27.60 23.65 6.32
CA ALA A 373 -27.66 24.91 7.01
C ALA A 373 -26.92 26.07 6.30
N MET A 374 -26.01 25.77 5.36
CA MET A 374 -25.27 26.79 4.58
C MET A 374 -26.05 27.32 3.36
N GLY A 375 -27.28 26.85 3.14
CA GLY A 375 -28.10 27.20 1.98
C GLY A 375 -27.91 26.25 0.78
N PRO A 376 -28.66 26.42 -0.32
CA PRO A 376 -28.68 25.49 -1.44
C PRO A 376 -27.50 25.65 -2.42
N GLU A 377 -26.68 26.69 -2.25
CA GLU A 377 -25.57 26.98 -3.16
C GLU A 377 -24.27 26.25 -2.78
N LEU A 378 -23.77 25.43 -3.67
CA LEU A 378 -22.49 24.73 -3.54
C LEU A 378 -21.48 25.27 -4.55
N LYS A 379 -20.31 25.73 -4.09
CA LYS A 379 -19.19 26.06 -4.96
C LYS A 379 -18.40 24.81 -5.35
N PHE A 380 -18.41 24.48 -6.62
CA PHE A 380 -17.73 23.30 -7.15
C PHE A 380 -16.84 23.70 -8.34
N PHE A 381 -15.52 23.60 -8.20
CA PHE A 381 -14.51 23.97 -9.22
C PHE A 381 -14.75 25.33 -9.91
N GLY A 382 -15.19 26.33 -9.15
CA GLY A 382 -15.47 27.69 -9.67
C GLY A 382 -16.86 27.90 -10.24
N ALA A 383 -17.67 26.85 -10.38
CA ALA A 383 -19.08 26.94 -10.72
C ALA A 383 -19.96 26.88 -9.45
N THR A 384 -21.08 27.58 -9.45
CA THR A 384 -22.09 27.48 -8.38
C THR A 384 -23.15 26.47 -8.80
N LEU A 385 -23.25 25.37 -8.05
CA LEU A 385 -24.31 24.37 -8.23
C LEU A 385 -25.43 24.66 -7.21
N ASN A 386 -26.67 24.67 -7.67
CA ASN A 386 -27.83 24.83 -6.80
C ASN A 386 -28.43 23.45 -6.49
N THR A 387 -28.30 22.99 -5.24
CA THR A 387 -28.77 21.67 -4.81
C THR A 387 -30.29 21.58 -4.73
N ALA A 388 -31.02 22.71 -4.64
CA ALA A 388 -32.47 22.74 -4.71
C ALA A 388 -33.00 22.81 -6.17
N GLY A 389 -32.15 23.16 -7.13
CA GLY A 389 -32.52 23.29 -8.54
C GLY A 389 -32.33 21.99 -9.31
N MET A 390 -33.37 21.50 -9.99
CA MET A 390 -33.34 20.30 -10.84
C MET A 390 -32.32 20.42 -11.97
N SER A 391 -32.03 21.62 -12.44
CA SER A 391 -31.06 21.86 -13.53
C SER A 391 -29.64 21.40 -13.20
N SER A 392 -29.15 21.63 -11.96
CA SER A 392 -27.83 21.21 -11.52
C SER A 392 -27.71 19.69 -11.48
N TRP A 393 -28.75 18.99 -11.03
CA TRP A 393 -28.80 17.52 -10.99
C TRP A 393 -28.81 16.92 -12.40
N LEU A 394 -29.67 17.43 -13.28
CA LEU A 394 -29.75 16.99 -14.67
C LEU A 394 -28.44 17.26 -15.41
N GLY A 395 -27.80 18.41 -15.16
CA GLY A 395 -26.50 18.75 -15.73
C GLY A 395 -25.40 17.77 -15.31
N ALA A 396 -25.31 17.45 -14.01
CA ALA A 396 -24.34 16.51 -13.48
C ALA A 396 -24.56 15.08 -14.03
N ILE A 397 -25.83 14.62 -14.10
CA ILE A 397 -26.20 13.32 -14.68
C ILE A 397 -25.86 13.29 -16.18
N ALA A 398 -26.14 14.35 -16.91
CA ALA A 398 -25.84 14.43 -18.35
C ALA A 398 -24.34 14.36 -18.62
N ILE A 399 -23.52 15.09 -17.83
CA ILE A 399 -22.06 15.05 -17.93
C ILE A 399 -21.54 13.64 -17.64
N LEU A 400 -22.06 13.00 -16.59
CA LEU A 400 -21.69 11.62 -16.23
C LEU A 400 -22.07 10.63 -17.35
N ALA A 401 -23.28 10.72 -17.89
CA ALA A 401 -23.77 9.83 -18.96
C ALA A 401 -22.96 9.98 -20.24
N VAL A 402 -22.66 11.23 -20.65
CA VAL A 402 -21.81 11.51 -21.81
C VAL A 402 -20.40 10.98 -21.57
N GLY A 403 -19.85 11.21 -20.37
CA GLY A 403 -18.54 10.69 -19.98
C GLY A 403 -18.46 9.16 -20.03
N LEU A 404 -19.44 8.45 -19.50
CA LEU A 404 -19.54 6.99 -19.56
C LEU A 404 -19.64 6.48 -21.01
N GLY A 405 -20.40 7.15 -21.87
CA GLY A 405 -20.48 6.84 -23.29
C GLY A 405 -19.13 6.99 -24.00
N LEU A 406 -18.44 8.10 -23.77
CA LEU A 406 -17.11 8.35 -24.33
C LEU A 406 -16.07 7.34 -23.81
N LEU A 407 -16.13 7.04 -22.52
CA LEU A 407 -15.24 6.07 -21.88
C LEU A 407 -15.43 4.68 -22.47
N GLU A 408 -16.66 4.25 -22.69
CA GLU A 408 -16.96 2.94 -23.29
C GLU A 408 -16.46 2.85 -24.73
N VAL A 409 -16.61 3.89 -25.53
CA VAL A 409 -16.07 3.94 -26.91
C VAL A 409 -14.54 3.88 -26.89
N ALA A 410 -13.89 4.67 -26.03
CA ALA A 410 -12.43 4.69 -25.87
C ALA A 410 -11.92 3.33 -25.37
N ARG A 411 -12.59 2.73 -24.38
CA ARG A 411 -12.26 1.41 -23.82
C ARG A 411 -12.32 0.32 -24.88
N ARG A 412 -13.39 0.27 -25.69
CA ARG A 412 -13.54 -0.75 -26.77
C ARG A 412 -12.41 -0.63 -27.80
N ARG A 413 -12.01 0.59 -28.16
CA ARG A 413 -10.86 0.82 -29.06
C ARG A 413 -9.55 0.37 -28.41
N PHE A 414 -9.34 0.74 -27.15
CA PHE A 414 -8.14 0.37 -26.39
C PHE A 414 -8.00 -1.15 -26.28
N VAL A 415 -9.04 -1.88 -25.85
CA VAL A 415 -9.02 -3.34 -25.67
C VAL A 415 -8.69 -4.05 -26.98
N ARG A 416 -9.22 -3.60 -28.11
CA ARG A 416 -8.96 -4.17 -29.43
C ARG A 416 -7.48 -4.03 -29.81
N VAL A 417 -6.94 -2.83 -29.71
CA VAL A 417 -5.52 -2.55 -30.05
C VAL A 417 -4.59 -3.26 -29.09
N TRP A 418 -4.99 -3.33 -27.81
CA TRP A 418 -4.24 -4.04 -26.77
C TRP A 418 -4.16 -5.54 -27.04
N GLY A 419 -5.28 -6.18 -27.42
CA GLY A 419 -5.32 -7.58 -27.79
C GLY A 419 -4.36 -7.91 -28.93
N HIS A 420 -4.43 -7.17 -30.02
CA HIS A 420 -3.50 -7.35 -31.15
C HIS A 420 -2.03 -7.16 -30.76
N ALA A 421 -1.72 -6.18 -29.93
CA ALA A 421 -0.34 -5.96 -29.47
C ALA A 421 0.18 -7.13 -28.60
N GLN A 422 -0.68 -7.73 -27.76
CA GLN A 422 -0.31 -8.90 -26.97
C GLN A 422 -0.09 -10.14 -27.85
N GLU A 423 -0.96 -10.40 -28.83
CA GLU A 423 -0.77 -11.49 -29.80
C GLU A 423 0.56 -11.35 -30.57
N GLU A 424 0.87 -10.14 -31.05
CA GLU A 424 2.14 -9.86 -31.73
C GLU A 424 3.36 -10.08 -30.81
N ILE A 425 3.26 -9.69 -29.52
CA ILE A 425 4.34 -9.90 -28.54
C ILE A 425 4.51 -11.39 -28.26
N GLU A 426 3.43 -12.15 -28.11
CA GLU A 426 3.51 -13.60 -27.90
C GLU A 426 4.09 -14.32 -29.11
N ALA A 427 3.70 -13.93 -30.32
CA ALA A 427 4.27 -14.48 -31.55
C ALA A 427 5.77 -14.20 -31.67
N GLU A 428 6.20 -13.00 -31.26
CA GLU A 428 7.62 -12.63 -31.23
C GLU A 428 8.41 -13.41 -30.18
N ILE A 429 7.84 -13.64 -28.98
CA ILE A 429 8.44 -14.48 -27.95
C ILE A 429 8.63 -15.92 -28.45
N LYS A 430 7.57 -16.51 -29.03
CA LYS A 430 7.64 -17.86 -29.60
C LYS A 430 8.71 -17.98 -30.69
N ARG A 431 8.82 -16.96 -31.56
CA ARG A 431 9.90 -16.92 -32.58
C ARG A 431 11.30 -16.89 -31.96
N ARG A 432 11.50 -16.10 -30.88
CA ARG A 432 12.78 -16.01 -30.16
C ARG A 432 13.12 -17.27 -29.35
N GLU A 433 12.10 -18.04 -28.97
CA GLU A 433 12.30 -19.33 -28.28
C GLU A 433 12.57 -20.48 -29.27
N ALA A 434 12.11 -20.35 -30.50
CA ALA A 434 12.33 -21.35 -31.56
C ALA A 434 13.66 -21.15 -32.31
N ALA A 435 14.27 -19.96 -32.24
CA ALA A 435 15.57 -19.61 -32.77
C ALA A 435 16.67 -19.83 -31.69
#